data_81f4ec050ddf1f4d4d1502cc983f432b
#
_entry.id   81f4ec050ddf1f4d4d1502cc983f432b
#
_cell.length_a   1.000
_cell.length_b   1.000
_cell.length_c   1.000
_cell.angle_alpha   90.00
_cell.angle_beta   90.00
_cell.angle_gamma   90.00
#
_symmetry.space_group_name_H-M   'P 1'
#
loop_
_entity.id
_entity.type
_entity.pdbx_description
1 polymer ?
#
loop_
_entity_poly.entity_id
_entity_poly.type
_entity_poly.pdbx_seq_one_letter_code
_entity_poly.pdbx_strand_id
1 'polypeptide(L)'
;MIQGLQRAMYTAYDNYKRATEDIEKNVEKIASGSRIPSFSDDSVDSASVVRMTNKITALEQANRNVKNSQDLLITADTGIAQVRTIVERLKEIGIQSANENISQEERTILSDEYSQLIDEVDFVVSTTKYNGIELLDGSFQNKIVAIGINDDPNEQIKLSLGDASAGTIGDQVDDCNGITSIRDTIIDSGGDAASAVEVLDQALEDLVNQQSQIGATIRRFDFTITNLEGMILQTENNKNSLTALDEAKEITDMSVNQIKQQTALAMMAQAQSLSQTIFQMLQNHR
;
A
#
# COMPACT_ATOMS: atom_id res chain seq x y z
N MET A 1 -64.62 -25.02 -23.91
CA MET A 1 -64.75 -23.97 -22.86
C MET A 1 -63.86 -24.29 -21.63
N ILE A 2 -63.98 -25.47 -21.05
CA ILE A 2 -63.19 -25.89 -19.87
C ILE A 2 -61.66 -25.86 -20.11
N GLN A 3 -61.17 -26.30 -21.28
CA GLN A 3 -59.75 -26.26 -21.62
C GLN A 3 -59.21 -24.83 -21.75
N GLY A 4 -60.05 -23.84 -22.21
CA GLY A 4 -59.64 -22.43 -22.26
C GLY A 4 -59.50 -21.79 -20.84
N LEU A 5 -60.38 -22.20 -19.91
CA LEU A 5 -60.37 -21.76 -18.54
C LEU A 5 -59.17 -22.32 -17.78
N GLN A 6 -58.84 -23.59 -17.97
CA GLN A 6 -57.61 -24.19 -17.41
C GLN A 6 -56.36 -23.51 -17.93
N ARG A 7 -56.26 -23.22 -19.21
CA ARG A 7 -55.13 -22.45 -19.76
C ARG A 7 -54.98 -21.05 -19.14
N ALA A 8 -56.10 -20.31 -19.01
CA ALA A 8 -56.07 -19.02 -18.38
C ALA A 8 -55.59 -19.07 -16.90
N MET A 9 -56.00 -20.12 -16.18
CA MET A 9 -55.58 -20.33 -14.78
C MET A 9 -54.09 -20.68 -14.66
N TYR A 10 -53.56 -21.53 -15.55
CA TYR A 10 -52.15 -21.84 -15.61
C TYR A 10 -51.31 -20.59 -15.99
N THR A 11 -51.74 -19.81 -16.96
CA THR A 11 -51.05 -18.55 -17.34
C THR A 11 -51.07 -17.55 -16.19
N ALA A 12 -52.16 -17.39 -15.48
CA ALA A 12 -52.24 -16.52 -14.30
C ALA A 12 -51.33 -16.98 -13.17
N TYR A 13 -51.28 -18.29 -12.92
CA TYR A 13 -50.35 -18.89 -11.94
C TYR A 13 -48.87 -18.67 -12.31
N ASP A 14 -48.52 -18.89 -13.58
CA ASP A 14 -47.17 -18.64 -14.10
C ASP A 14 -46.76 -17.16 -13.93
N ASN A 15 -47.68 -16.25 -14.27
CA ASN A 15 -47.45 -14.82 -14.09
C ASN A 15 -47.30 -14.43 -12.62
N TYR A 16 -48.09 -15.04 -11.71
CA TYR A 16 -47.95 -14.84 -10.29
C TYR A 16 -46.57 -15.28 -9.80
N LYS A 17 -46.15 -16.50 -10.18
CA LYS A 17 -44.85 -17.06 -9.79
C LYS A 17 -43.69 -16.20 -10.28
N ARG A 18 -43.70 -15.81 -11.56
CA ARG A 18 -42.67 -14.91 -12.12
C ARG A 18 -42.64 -13.56 -11.41
N ALA A 19 -43.79 -12.94 -11.16
CA ALA A 19 -43.85 -11.66 -10.45
C ALA A 19 -43.30 -11.78 -9.02
N THR A 20 -43.50 -12.91 -8.35
CA THR A 20 -42.96 -13.16 -7.01
C THR A 20 -41.44 -13.32 -7.07
N GLU A 21 -40.90 -14.10 -8.00
CA GLU A 21 -39.46 -14.27 -8.23
C GLU A 21 -38.79 -12.94 -8.59
N ASP A 22 -39.42 -12.11 -9.42
CA ASP A 22 -38.92 -10.79 -9.78
C ASP A 22 -38.93 -9.84 -8.58
N ILE A 23 -39.95 -9.86 -7.72
CA ILE A 23 -40.00 -9.06 -6.47
C ILE A 23 -38.86 -9.48 -5.52
N GLU A 24 -38.61 -10.78 -5.35
CA GLU A 24 -37.55 -11.30 -4.51
C GLU A 24 -36.17 -10.77 -4.98
N LYS A 25 -35.92 -10.83 -6.30
CA LYS A 25 -34.71 -10.27 -6.90
C LYS A 25 -34.57 -8.74 -6.72
N ASN A 26 -35.65 -7.99 -6.94
CA ASN A 26 -35.67 -6.53 -6.70
C ASN A 26 -35.35 -6.21 -5.22
N VAL A 27 -35.93 -6.95 -4.28
CA VAL A 27 -35.66 -6.78 -2.84
C VAL A 27 -34.19 -7.08 -2.52
N GLU A 28 -33.61 -8.15 -3.08
CA GLU A 28 -32.22 -8.51 -2.87
C GLU A 28 -31.27 -7.43 -3.41
N LYS A 29 -31.52 -6.88 -4.60
CA LYS A 29 -30.76 -5.78 -5.19
C LYS A 29 -30.85 -4.50 -4.35
N ILE A 30 -32.08 -4.12 -3.94
CA ILE A 30 -32.30 -2.94 -3.10
C ILE A 30 -31.62 -3.11 -1.74
N ALA A 31 -31.73 -4.30 -1.12
CA ALA A 31 -31.13 -4.57 0.17
C ALA A 31 -29.58 -4.59 0.13
N SER A 32 -29.00 -5.06 -0.98
CA SER A 32 -27.54 -5.07 -1.19
C SER A 32 -26.99 -3.73 -1.70
N GLY A 33 -27.84 -2.84 -2.25
CA GLY A 33 -27.43 -1.61 -2.93
C GLY A 33 -26.64 -1.87 -4.22
N SER A 34 -26.66 -3.11 -4.73
CA SER A 34 -25.89 -3.56 -5.89
C SER A 34 -26.81 -4.06 -6.99
N ARG A 35 -26.49 -3.70 -8.25
CA ARG A 35 -27.14 -4.24 -9.44
C ARG A 35 -26.95 -5.76 -9.57
N ILE A 36 -25.82 -6.27 -9.06
CA ILE A 36 -25.39 -7.66 -9.18
C ILE A 36 -25.09 -8.23 -7.79
N PRO A 37 -26.10 -8.66 -7.03
CA PRO A 37 -25.90 -9.24 -5.70
C PRO A 37 -25.31 -10.66 -5.76
N SER A 38 -25.55 -11.40 -6.86
CA SER A 38 -25.15 -12.80 -7.01
C SER A 38 -24.51 -13.10 -8.35
N PHE A 39 -23.62 -14.11 -8.38
CA PHE A 39 -23.02 -14.64 -9.62
C PHE A 39 -24.07 -15.21 -10.61
N SER A 40 -25.25 -15.61 -10.12
CA SER A 40 -26.34 -16.11 -10.93
C SER A 40 -27.03 -15.03 -11.76
N ASP A 41 -26.92 -13.75 -11.35
CA ASP A 41 -27.59 -12.64 -12.03
C ASP A 41 -26.85 -12.19 -13.29
N ASP A 42 -25.51 -12.08 -13.18
CA ASP A 42 -24.64 -11.80 -14.32
C ASP A 42 -23.24 -12.39 -14.04
N SER A 43 -22.93 -13.52 -14.67
CA SER A 43 -21.68 -14.22 -14.47
C SER A 43 -20.45 -13.48 -15.01
N VAL A 44 -20.62 -12.67 -16.07
CA VAL A 44 -19.53 -11.95 -16.75
C VAL A 44 -19.15 -10.71 -15.92
N ASP A 45 -20.14 -9.90 -15.57
CA ASP A 45 -19.92 -8.71 -14.77
C ASP A 45 -19.47 -9.08 -13.35
N SER A 46 -20.05 -10.11 -12.73
CA SER A 46 -19.61 -10.61 -11.43
C SER A 46 -18.16 -11.06 -11.43
N ALA A 47 -17.71 -11.80 -12.45
CA ALA A 47 -16.31 -12.18 -12.59
C ALA A 47 -15.40 -10.94 -12.76
N SER A 48 -15.88 -9.90 -13.43
CA SER A 48 -15.15 -8.63 -13.60
C SER A 48 -15.05 -7.88 -12.27
N VAL A 49 -16.13 -7.81 -11.49
CA VAL A 49 -16.16 -7.20 -10.14
C VAL A 49 -15.18 -7.92 -9.21
N VAL A 50 -15.15 -9.25 -9.20
CA VAL A 50 -14.19 -10.01 -8.38
C VAL A 50 -12.75 -9.73 -8.79
N ARG A 51 -12.45 -9.71 -10.10
CA ARG A 51 -11.10 -9.35 -10.58
C ARG A 51 -10.70 -7.94 -10.15
N MET A 52 -11.61 -6.96 -10.25
CA MET A 52 -11.35 -5.58 -9.82
C MET A 52 -11.15 -5.51 -8.30
N THR A 53 -11.94 -6.23 -7.51
CA THR A 53 -11.79 -6.29 -6.06
C THR A 53 -10.44 -6.88 -5.66
N ASN A 54 -10.03 -7.99 -6.28
CA ASN A 54 -8.71 -8.59 -6.05
C ASN A 54 -7.59 -7.62 -6.45
N LYS A 55 -7.76 -6.89 -7.56
CA LYS A 55 -6.81 -5.87 -8.01
C LYS A 55 -6.69 -4.72 -7.01
N ILE A 56 -7.81 -4.22 -6.47
CA ILE A 56 -7.81 -3.18 -5.43
C ILE A 56 -7.04 -3.66 -4.20
N THR A 57 -7.36 -4.85 -3.68
CA THR A 57 -6.67 -5.44 -2.51
C THR A 57 -5.17 -5.58 -2.73
N ALA A 58 -4.75 -5.99 -3.92
CA ALA A 58 -3.33 -6.12 -4.26
C ALA A 58 -2.64 -4.75 -4.34
N LEU A 59 -3.27 -3.74 -4.96
CA LEU A 59 -2.77 -2.36 -5.02
C LEU A 59 -2.67 -1.72 -3.63
N GLU A 60 -3.66 -1.94 -2.76
CA GLU A 60 -3.61 -1.48 -1.37
C GLU A 60 -2.45 -2.12 -0.59
N GLN A 61 -2.18 -3.42 -0.81
CA GLN A 61 -1.03 -4.07 -0.19
C GLN A 61 0.28 -3.50 -0.73
N ALA A 62 0.40 -3.27 -2.03
CA ALA A 62 1.54 -2.62 -2.64
C ALA A 62 1.76 -1.20 -2.05
N ASN A 63 0.68 -0.42 -1.89
CA ASN A 63 0.74 0.90 -1.26
C ASN A 63 1.25 0.84 0.18
N ARG A 64 0.77 -0.13 0.99
CA ARG A 64 1.29 -0.37 2.34
C ARG A 64 2.77 -0.75 2.34
N ASN A 65 3.20 -1.59 1.42
CA ASN A 65 4.61 -1.99 1.29
C ASN A 65 5.52 -0.78 1.00
N VAL A 66 5.09 0.10 0.10
CA VAL A 66 5.83 1.32 -0.24
C VAL A 66 5.90 2.27 0.96
N LYS A 67 4.78 2.50 1.66
CA LYS A 67 4.74 3.35 2.88
C LYS A 67 5.66 2.81 3.97
N ASN A 68 5.63 1.50 4.25
CA ASN A 68 6.53 0.89 5.22
C ASN A 68 8.02 1.02 4.82
N SER A 69 8.31 0.94 3.51
CA SER A 69 9.68 1.13 3.01
C SER A 69 10.11 2.59 3.06
N GLN A 70 9.18 3.53 2.91
CA GLN A 70 9.43 4.96 3.10
C GLN A 70 9.75 5.27 4.56
N ASP A 71 9.00 4.72 5.52
CA ASP A 71 9.26 4.88 6.95
C ASP A 71 10.63 4.32 7.36
N LEU A 72 11.03 3.19 6.77
CA LEU A 72 12.36 2.62 6.93
C LEU A 72 13.44 3.60 6.44
N LEU A 73 13.27 4.20 5.26
CA LEU A 73 14.22 5.18 4.71
C LEU A 73 14.32 6.44 5.56
N ILE A 74 13.22 6.93 6.10
CA ILE A 74 13.20 8.08 7.01
C ILE A 74 13.97 7.77 8.29
N THR A 75 13.84 6.53 8.80
CA THR A 75 14.61 6.08 9.96
C THR A 75 16.11 6.06 9.65
N ALA A 76 16.50 5.53 8.48
CA ALA A 76 17.89 5.51 8.05
C ALA A 76 18.44 6.94 7.85
N ASP A 77 17.69 7.83 7.21
CA ASP A 77 18.08 9.24 7.01
C ASP A 77 18.32 9.97 8.33
N THR A 78 17.47 9.71 9.33
CA THR A 78 17.65 10.26 10.69
C THR A 78 18.94 9.75 11.33
N GLY A 79 19.25 8.45 11.20
CA GLY A 79 20.50 7.88 11.71
C GLY A 79 21.74 8.48 11.03
N ILE A 80 21.72 8.61 9.69
CA ILE A 80 22.81 9.25 8.94
C ILE A 80 22.99 10.71 9.34
N ALA A 81 21.89 11.44 9.59
CA ALA A 81 21.97 12.84 10.05
C ALA A 81 22.65 12.95 11.43
N GLN A 82 22.41 11.99 12.34
CA GLN A 82 23.09 11.92 13.62
C GLN A 82 24.58 11.61 13.45
N VAL A 83 24.92 10.59 12.65
CA VAL A 83 26.32 10.26 12.34
C VAL A 83 27.05 11.47 11.74
N ARG A 84 26.42 12.17 10.79
CA ARG A 84 26.99 13.39 10.18
C ARG A 84 27.29 14.46 11.24
N THR A 85 26.40 14.69 12.19
CA THR A 85 26.61 15.68 13.26
C THR A 85 27.81 15.29 14.13
N ILE A 86 28.00 14.00 14.42
CA ILE A 86 29.15 13.51 15.18
C ILE A 86 30.43 13.68 14.36
N VAL A 87 30.42 13.35 13.05
CA VAL A 87 31.59 13.54 12.17
C VAL A 87 31.95 15.02 12.00
N GLU A 88 30.99 15.93 11.93
CA GLU A 88 31.23 17.39 11.98
C GLU A 88 31.94 17.77 13.29
N ARG A 89 31.54 17.20 14.43
CA ARG A 89 32.21 17.44 15.72
C ARG A 89 33.62 16.84 15.76
N LEU A 90 33.81 15.62 15.21
CA LEU A 90 35.14 15.04 15.07
C LEU A 90 36.07 15.93 14.25
N LYS A 91 35.56 16.51 13.16
CA LYS A 91 36.32 17.47 12.34
C LYS A 91 36.71 18.73 13.11
N GLU A 92 35.82 19.29 13.92
CA GLU A 92 36.14 20.44 14.79
C GLU A 92 37.31 20.11 15.73
N ILE A 93 37.26 18.95 16.38
CA ILE A 93 38.31 18.46 17.30
C ILE A 93 39.61 18.23 16.52
N GLY A 94 39.55 17.64 15.31
CA GLY A 94 40.70 17.43 14.44
C GLY A 94 41.39 18.75 14.09
N ILE A 95 40.64 19.78 13.67
CA ILE A 95 41.18 21.12 13.37
C ILE A 95 41.77 21.75 14.64
N GLN A 96 41.14 21.58 15.80
CA GLN A 96 41.66 22.11 17.05
C GLN A 96 42.96 21.42 17.45
N SER A 97 43.06 20.07 17.28
CA SER A 97 44.24 19.27 17.58
C SER A 97 45.38 19.54 16.59
N ALA A 98 45.10 19.96 15.34
CA ALA A 98 46.11 20.31 14.36
C ALA A 98 46.87 21.63 14.70
N ASN A 99 46.34 22.39 15.66
CA ASN A 99 46.96 23.68 16.05
C ASN A 99 48.23 23.41 16.90
N GLU A 100 49.36 23.99 16.50
CA GLU A 100 50.64 23.86 17.20
C GLU A 100 50.68 24.59 18.56
N ASN A 101 49.74 25.48 18.86
CA ASN A 101 49.69 26.28 20.08
C ASN A 101 49.07 25.56 21.29
N ILE A 102 48.58 24.32 21.09
CA ILE A 102 48.03 23.51 22.21
C ILE A 102 49.13 22.68 22.88
N SER A 103 49.00 22.47 24.17
CA SER A 103 49.88 21.58 24.95
C SER A 103 49.62 20.10 24.63
N GLN A 104 50.60 19.22 24.91
CA GLN A 104 50.43 17.80 24.72
C GLN A 104 49.34 17.23 25.67
N GLU A 105 49.19 17.79 26.88
CA GLU A 105 48.10 17.38 27.80
C GLU A 105 46.71 17.71 27.23
N GLU A 106 46.54 18.91 26.65
CA GLU A 106 45.28 19.30 25.96
C GLU A 106 45.00 18.42 24.75
N ARG A 107 46.02 18.07 23.97
CA ARG A 107 45.89 17.17 22.83
C ARG A 107 45.41 15.75 23.27
N THR A 108 45.94 15.24 24.39
CA THR A 108 45.53 13.95 24.94
C THR A 108 44.04 13.98 25.32
N ILE A 109 43.55 15.07 25.93
CA ILE A 109 42.15 15.22 26.29
C ILE A 109 41.26 15.27 25.04
N LEU A 110 41.69 15.94 23.97
CA LEU A 110 40.99 15.97 22.68
C LEU A 110 40.99 14.61 22.01
N SER A 111 42.07 13.85 22.09
CA SER A 111 42.18 12.48 21.58
C SER A 111 41.23 11.51 22.30
N ASP A 112 41.06 11.66 23.61
CA ASP A 112 40.08 10.88 24.39
C ASP A 112 38.65 11.22 23.98
N GLU A 113 38.30 12.52 23.81
CA GLU A 113 36.98 12.94 23.28
C GLU A 113 36.75 12.41 21.89
N TYR A 114 37.75 12.50 21.01
CA TYR A 114 37.69 12.02 19.63
C TYR A 114 37.40 10.51 19.54
N SER A 115 38.11 9.71 20.34
CA SER A 115 37.87 8.26 20.40
C SER A 115 36.47 7.91 20.85
N GLN A 116 35.94 8.62 21.86
CA GLN A 116 34.57 8.39 22.33
C GLN A 116 33.53 8.74 21.27
N LEU A 117 33.77 9.77 20.47
CA LEU A 117 32.87 10.14 19.37
C LEU A 117 32.91 9.13 18.20
N ILE A 118 34.08 8.50 17.93
CA ILE A 118 34.15 7.40 16.99
C ILE A 118 33.30 6.20 17.46
N ASP A 119 33.41 5.84 18.75
CA ASP A 119 32.60 4.77 19.31
C ASP A 119 31.09 5.14 19.29
N GLU A 120 30.73 6.41 19.44
CA GLU A 120 29.35 6.89 19.31
C GLU A 120 28.82 6.78 17.88
N VAL A 121 29.65 6.98 16.84
CA VAL A 121 29.25 6.70 15.45
C VAL A 121 28.81 5.25 15.30
N ASP A 122 29.63 4.31 15.75
CA ASP A 122 29.30 2.89 15.64
C ASP A 122 28.10 2.50 16.53
N PHE A 123 27.93 3.16 17.66
CA PHE A 123 26.75 2.98 18.49
C PHE A 123 25.47 3.44 17.76
N VAL A 124 25.47 4.62 17.14
CA VAL A 124 24.33 5.13 16.34
C VAL A 124 24.03 4.18 15.19
N VAL A 125 25.05 3.72 14.47
CA VAL A 125 24.89 2.76 13.35
C VAL A 125 24.24 1.46 13.83
N SER A 126 24.75 0.88 14.93
CA SER A 126 24.22 -0.38 15.48
C SER A 126 22.84 -0.27 16.10
N THR A 127 22.44 0.90 16.55
CA THR A 127 21.14 1.16 17.17
C THR A 127 20.08 1.62 16.17
N THR A 128 20.47 2.11 14.99
CA THR A 128 19.56 2.52 13.93
C THR A 128 18.96 1.28 13.25
N LYS A 129 17.84 0.83 13.79
CA LYS A 129 17.12 -0.38 13.31
C LYS A 129 15.68 -0.06 12.98
N TYR A 130 15.16 -0.73 11.97
CA TYR A 130 13.73 -0.72 11.64
C TYR A 130 13.19 -2.15 11.76
N ASN A 131 12.24 -2.37 12.64
CA ASN A 131 11.67 -3.69 12.91
C ASN A 131 12.73 -4.79 13.17
N GLY A 132 13.81 -4.44 13.87
CA GLY A 132 14.91 -5.35 14.22
C GLY A 132 15.94 -5.57 13.09
N ILE A 133 15.78 -4.93 11.96
CA ILE A 133 16.72 -4.97 10.83
C ILE A 133 17.68 -3.79 10.97
N GLU A 134 18.97 -4.04 10.94
CA GLU A 134 20.00 -3.03 10.88
C GLU A 134 19.99 -2.36 9.52
N LEU A 135 20.15 -1.02 9.49
CA LEU A 135 19.98 -0.25 8.27
C LEU A 135 21.28 0.32 7.74
N LEU A 136 22.23 0.63 8.64
CA LEU A 136 23.43 1.42 8.34
C LEU A 136 24.72 0.62 8.45
N ASP A 137 24.66 -0.69 8.62
CA ASP A 137 25.78 -1.63 8.77
C ASP A 137 26.23 -2.24 7.43
N GLY A 138 25.76 -1.73 6.29
CA GLY A 138 26.06 -2.26 4.96
C GLY A 138 25.35 -3.57 4.60
N SER A 139 24.64 -4.21 5.52
CA SER A 139 23.91 -5.46 5.27
C SER A 139 22.63 -5.26 4.45
N PHE A 140 22.10 -4.05 4.41
CA PHE A 140 20.85 -3.71 3.76
C PHE A 140 21.07 -3.42 2.26
N GLN A 141 21.40 -4.47 1.49
CA GLN A 141 21.70 -4.36 0.07
C GLN A 141 20.67 -5.11 -0.79
N ASN A 142 20.32 -4.51 -1.94
CA ASN A 142 19.48 -5.12 -2.99
C ASN A 142 18.14 -5.67 -2.47
N LYS A 143 17.56 -5.07 -1.43
CA LYS A 143 16.22 -5.44 -0.92
C LYS A 143 15.16 -5.01 -1.92
N ILE A 144 14.23 -5.92 -2.22
CA ILE A 144 13.17 -5.70 -3.20
C ILE A 144 11.91 -5.22 -2.49
N VAL A 145 11.40 -4.06 -2.91
CA VAL A 145 10.08 -3.56 -2.54
C VAL A 145 9.14 -3.85 -3.70
N ALA A 146 8.16 -4.73 -3.48
CA ALA A 146 7.13 -5.04 -4.46
C ALA A 146 6.09 -3.89 -4.48
N ILE A 147 5.94 -3.24 -5.62
CA ILE A 147 5.05 -2.10 -5.86
C ILE A 147 3.92 -2.42 -6.83
N GLY A 148 3.89 -3.64 -7.39
CA GLY A 148 2.92 -4.09 -8.38
C GLY A 148 2.17 -5.34 -7.96
N ILE A 149 1.30 -5.80 -8.87
CA ILE A 149 0.40 -6.94 -8.67
C ILE A 149 1.03 -8.22 -9.27
N ASN A 150 1.92 -8.04 -10.25
CA ASN A 150 2.57 -9.13 -10.97
C ASN A 150 4.03 -9.27 -10.52
N ASP A 151 4.62 -10.43 -10.77
CA ASP A 151 6.05 -10.67 -10.56
C ASP A 151 6.88 -10.13 -11.75
N ASP A 152 6.65 -8.85 -12.10
CA ASP A 152 7.40 -8.15 -13.15
C ASP A 152 8.55 -7.37 -12.51
N PRO A 153 9.80 -7.49 -13.00
CA PRO A 153 10.93 -6.70 -12.52
C PRO A 153 10.70 -5.18 -12.58
N ASN A 154 9.82 -4.70 -13.47
CA ASN A 154 9.43 -3.29 -13.55
C ASN A 154 8.48 -2.85 -12.42
N GLU A 155 7.84 -3.80 -11.74
CA GLU A 155 6.96 -3.57 -10.59
C GLU A 155 7.70 -3.76 -9.25
N GLN A 156 9.04 -3.67 -9.27
CA GLN A 156 9.92 -3.83 -8.12
C GLN A 156 10.86 -2.64 -8.01
N ILE A 157 11.03 -2.12 -6.81
CA ILE A 157 12.07 -1.12 -6.51
C ILE A 157 13.14 -1.80 -5.68
N LYS A 158 14.37 -1.80 -6.17
CA LYS A 158 15.52 -2.25 -5.39
C LYS A 158 15.97 -1.13 -4.47
N LEU A 159 16.18 -1.48 -3.23
CA LEU A 159 16.61 -0.60 -2.16
C LEU A 159 17.96 -1.09 -1.63
N SER A 160 18.92 -0.18 -1.58
CA SER A 160 20.23 -0.42 -0.98
C SER A 160 20.60 0.79 -0.13
N LEU A 161 21.09 0.55 1.08
CA LEU A 161 21.65 1.55 1.96
C LEU A 161 23.14 1.34 2.09
N GLY A 162 23.88 2.44 2.13
CA GLY A 162 25.33 2.38 2.35
C GLY A 162 25.67 2.02 3.79
N ASP A 163 26.89 1.55 4.00
CA ASP A 163 27.46 1.39 5.31
C ASP A 163 27.90 2.78 5.84
N ALA A 164 27.47 3.13 7.03
CA ALA A 164 27.81 4.39 7.69
C ALA A 164 28.66 4.15 8.96
N SER A 165 29.24 2.96 9.13
CA SER A 165 30.12 2.66 10.26
C SER A 165 31.45 3.42 10.16
N ALA A 166 32.03 3.73 11.31
CA ALA A 166 33.32 4.41 11.39
C ALA A 166 34.47 3.67 10.70
N GLY A 167 34.32 2.36 10.46
CA GLY A 167 35.28 1.54 9.74
C GLY A 167 35.13 1.55 8.21
N THR A 168 34.12 2.19 7.65
CA THR A 168 33.84 2.14 6.20
C THR A 168 33.76 3.55 5.59
N ILE A 169 33.21 4.53 6.31
CA ILE A 169 33.12 5.91 5.81
C ILE A 169 34.51 6.55 5.77
N GLY A 170 34.82 7.27 4.68
CA GLY A 170 36.12 7.89 4.43
C GLY A 170 37.15 7.00 3.72
N ASP A 171 36.77 5.81 3.26
CA ASP A 171 37.67 4.78 2.63
C ASP A 171 38.20 5.18 1.24
N GLN A 172 37.95 6.37 0.73
CA GLN A 172 38.40 6.80 -0.61
C GLN A 172 39.70 7.61 -0.59
N VAL A 173 40.26 7.85 0.59
CA VAL A 173 41.51 8.62 0.71
C VAL A 173 42.70 7.67 0.57
N ASP A 174 43.34 7.69 -0.58
CA ASP A 174 44.58 6.97 -0.87
C ASP A 174 45.74 7.74 -0.18
N ASP A 175 45.75 7.78 1.16
CA ASP A 175 46.80 8.46 1.91
C ASP A 175 48.01 7.53 2.07
N CYS A 176 49.22 8.11 1.88
CA CYS A 176 50.52 7.42 2.02
C CYS A 176 50.77 6.84 3.42
N ASN A 177 49.86 7.13 4.37
CA ASN A 177 49.93 6.68 5.78
C ASN A 177 49.09 5.42 6.08
N GLY A 178 48.28 4.90 5.12
CA GLY A 178 47.45 3.71 5.32
C GLY A 178 46.20 3.94 6.17
N ILE A 179 45.77 5.19 6.31
CA ILE A 179 44.51 5.56 6.96
C ILE A 179 43.41 5.44 5.90
N THR A 180 42.53 4.46 6.08
CA THR A 180 41.46 4.15 5.11
C THR A 180 40.05 4.40 5.65
N SER A 181 39.93 4.79 6.93
CA SER A 181 38.61 5.02 7.55
C SER A 181 38.71 5.97 8.74
N ILE A 182 37.58 6.50 9.20
CA ILE A 182 37.54 7.35 10.41
C ILE A 182 38.10 6.60 11.61
N ARG A 183 37.88 5.30 11.72
CA ARG A 183 38.38 4.46 12.83
C ARG A 183 39.91 4.42 12.91
N ASP A 184 40.58 4.57 11.78
CA ASP A 184 42.05 4.53 11.71
C ASP A 184 42.67 5.90 11.95
N THR A 185 41.86 6.96 12.05
CA THR A 185 42.36 8.32 12.28
C THR A 185 42.86 8.52 13.70
N ILE A 186 44.01 9.16 13.83
CA ILE A 186 44.66 9.50 15.11
C ILE A 186 44.92 11.00 15.12
N ILE A 187 44.80 11.64 16.27
CA ILE A 187 45.06 13.09 16.41
C ILE A 187 46.16 13.42 17.43
N ASP A 188 47.05 12.47 17.69
CA ASP A 188 48.11 12.58 18.67
C ASP A 188 49.22 13.57 18.30
N SER A 189 49.38 13.87 17.02
CA SER A 189 50.27 14.90 16.50
C SER A 189 49.56 15.88 15.55
N GLY A 190 50.12 17.05 15.33
CA GLY A 190 49.54 18.05 14.42
C GLY A 190 49.49 17.58 12.98
N GLY A 191 50.41 16.71 12.53
CA GLY A 191 50.39 16.10 11.21
C GLY A 191 49.32 15.02 11.05
N ASP A 192 49.15 14.18 12.04
CA ASP A 192 48.14 13.12 12.05
C ASP A 192 46.72 13.74 12.10
N ALA A 193 46.54 14.81 12.91
CA ALA A 193 45.30 15.56 12.96
C ALA A 193 44.91 16.21 11.62
N ALA A 194 45.90 16.69 10.82
CA ALA A 194 45.60 17.24 9.50
C ALA A 194 45.13 16.17 8.52
N SER A 195 45.75 14.96 8.51
CA SER A 195 45.32 13.84 7.71
C SER A 195 43.92 13.32 8.17
N ALA A 196 43.66 13.30 9.46
CA ALA A 196 42.35 12.96 10.01
C ALA A 196 41.24 13.90 9.48
N VAL A 197 41.51 15.19 9.40
CA VAL A 197 40.52 16.17 8.85
C VAL A 197 40.18 15.86 7.39
N GLU A 198 41.16 15.46 6.56
CA GLU A 198 40.92 15.10 5.16
C GLU A 198 40.01 13.86 5.03
N VAL A 199 40.25 12.82 5.84
CA VAL A 199 39.37 11.63 5.92
C VAL A 199 37.97 11.99 6.39
N LEU A 200 37.85 12.86 7.37
CA LEU A 200 36.54 13.33 7.86
C LEU A 200 35.77 14.16 6.82
N ASP A 201 36.47 14.94 5.99
CA ASP A 201 35.84 15.65 4.88
C ASP A 201 35.28 14.67 3.83
N GLN A 202 36.04 13.63 3.49
CA GLN A 202 35.54 12.59 2.61
C GLN A 202 34.35 11.86 3.21
N ALA A 203 34.42 11.52 4.49
CA ALA A 203 33.32 10.86 5.19
C ALA A 203 32.03 11.73 5.19
N LEU A 204 32.16 13.05 5.38
CA LEU A 204 31.03 13.97 5.27
C LEU A 204 30.44 13.97 3.86
N GLU A 205 31.28 13.93 2.81
CA GLU A 205 30.81 13.85 1.43
C GLU A 205 30.06 12.52 1.17
N ASP A 206 30.57 11.40 1.67
CA ASP A 206 29.94 10.09 1.56
C ASP A 206 28.56 10.09 2.24
N LEU A 207 28.46 10.62 3.45
CA LEU A 207 27.19 10.74 4.19
C LEU A 207 26.18 11.63 3.46
N VAL A 208 26.62 12.76 2.90
CA VAL A 208 25.76 13.65 2.09
C VAL A 208 25.28 12.95 0.82
N ASN A 209 26.15 12.19 0.17
CA ASN A 209 25.79 11.39 -1.01
C ASN A 209 24.75 10.32 -0.67
N GLN A 210 24.93 9.62 0.45
CA GLN A 210 23.96 8.64 0.94
C GLN A 210 22.61 9.29 1.26
N GLN A 211 22.58 10.42 1.97
CA GLN A 211 21.35 11.17 2.24
C GLN A 211 20.66 11.65 0.96
N SER A 212 21.43 12.09 -0.03
CA SER A 212 20.89 12.50 -1.33
C SER A 212 20.19 11.35 -2.05
N GLN A 213 20.79 10.15 -2.04
CA GLN A 213 20.20 8.94 -2.64
C GLN A 213 18.92 8.50 -1.90
N ILE A 214 18.94 8.53 -0.56
CA ILE A 214 17.77 8.23 0.26
C ILE A 214 16.65 9.25 -0.05
N GLY A 215 16.95 10.54 -0.05
CA GLY A 215 15.98 11.58 -0.35
C GLY A 215 15.40 11.49 -1.76
N ALA A 216 16.19 11.07 -2.74
CA ALA A 216 15.72 10.81 -4.10
C ALA A 216 14.77 9.58 -4.13
N THR A 217 15.09 8.55 -3.36
CA THR A 217 14.27 7.34 -3.27
C THR A 217 12.96 7.60 -2.54
N ILE A 218 12.97 8.39 -1.47
CA ILE A 218 11.75 8.83 -0.77
C ILE A 218 10.82 9.57 -1.73
N ARG A 219 11.34 10.54 -2.51
CA ARG A 219 10.52 11.23 -3.53
C ARG A 219 9.95 10.27 -4.57
N ARG A 220 10.73 9.28 -5.00
CA ARG A 220 10.26 8.24 -5.91
C ARG A 220 9.10 7.43 -5.29
N PHE A 221 9.18 7.12 -4.00
CA PHE A 221 8.09 6.46 -3.27
C PHE A 221 6.84 7.34 -3.19
N ASP A 222 6.96 8.64 -2.94
CA ASP A 222 5.82 9.58 -2.95
C ASP A 222 5.08 9.57 -4.30
N PHE A 223 5.81 9.60 -5.41
CA PHE A 223 5.21 9.47 -6.74
C PHE A 223 4.55 8.10 -6.95
N THR A 224 5.17 7.04 -6.45
CA THR A 224 4.62 5.68 -6.55
C THR A 224 3.33 5.56 -5.73
N ILE A 225 3.30 6.07 -4.51
CA ILE A 225 2.11 6.10 -3.64
C ILE A 225 0.97 6.84 -4.35
N THR A 226 1.23 8.04 -4.86
CA THR A 226 0.24 8.85 -5.59
C THR A 226 -0.31 8.10 -6.81
N ASN A 227 0.55 7.41 -7.54
CA ASN A 227 0.13 6.60 -8.70
C ASN A 227 -0.72 5.40 -8.28
N LEU A 228 -0.32 4.68 -7.25
CA LEU A 228 -1.07 3.54 -6.71
C LEU A 228 -2.45 3.97 -6.20
N GLU A 229 -2.54 5.08 -5.48
CA GLU A 229 -3.81 5.66 -5.00
C GLU A 229 -4.71 6.06 -6.18
N GLY A 230 -4.15 6.65 -7.23
CA GLY A 230 -4.87 6.93 -8.47
C GLY A 230 -5.41 5.67 -9.17
N MET A 231 -4.60 4.60 -9.22
CA MET A 231 -5.02 3.31 -9.79
C MET A 231 -6.11 2.62 -8.95
N ILE A 232 -6.03 2.71 -7.62
CA ILE A 232 -7.06 2.22 -6.70
C ILE A 232 -8.37 2.94 -6.99
N LEU A 233 -8.36 4.26 -6.94
CA LEU A 233 -9.55 5.10 -7.18
C LEU A 233 -10.18 4.83 -8.56
N GLN A 234 -9.35 4.72 -9.60
CA GLN A 234 -9.85 4.41 -10.95
C GLN A 234 -10.49 3.02 -11.01
N THR A 235 -9.88 2.02 -10.34
CA THR A 235 -10.41 0.65 -10.32
C THR A 235 -11.71 0.57 -9.50
N GLU A 236 -11.81 1.31 -8.39
CA GLU A 236 -13.03 1.46 -7.59
C GLU A 236 -14.16 2.12 -8.39
N ASN A 237 -13.87 3.20 -9.11
CA ASN A 237 -14.84 3.87 -9.97
C ASN A 237 -15.34 2.93 -11.07
N ASN A 238 -14.47 2.15 -11.68
CA ASN A 238 -14.84 1.15 -12.68
C ASN A 238 -15.71 0.04 -12.07
N LYS A 239 -15.35 -0.46 -10.88
CA LYS A 239 -16.15 -1.43 -10.13
C LYS A 239 -17.53 -0.87 -9.79
N ASN A 240 -17.57 0.35 -9.24
CA ASN A 240 -18.82 1.01 -8.88
C ASN A 240 -19.71 1.25 -10.09
N SER A 241 -19.15 1.60 -11.26
CA SER A 241 -19.88 1.74 -12.50
C SER A 241 -20.59 0.46 -12.94
N LEU A 242 -20.00 -0.72 -12.66
CA LEU A 242 -20.61 -2.01 -12.94
C LEU A 242 -21.65 -2.44 -11.91
N THR A 243 -21.46 -2.05 -10.64
CA THR A 243 -22.31 -2.48 -9.53
C THR A 243 -23.35 -1.46 -9.11
N ALA A 244 -23.26 -0.23 -9.58
CA ALA A 244 -24.19 0.83 -9.21
C ALA A 244 -25.65 0.46 -9.55
N LEU A 245 -26.52 0.58 -8.54
CA LEU A 245 -27.94 0.36 -8.66
C LEU A 245 -28.66 1.71 -8.80
N ASP A 246 -29.54 1.81 -9.79
CA ASP A 246 -30.55 2.89 -9.84
C ASP A 246 -31.73 2.49 -8.95
N GLU A 247 -31.66 2.89 -7.68
CA GLU A 247 -32.68 2.54 -6.68
C GLU A 247 -34.07 3.00 -7.10
N ALA A 248 -34.21 4.19 -7.71
CA ALA A 248 -35.51 4.72 -8.11
C ALA A 248 -36.14 3.85 -9.19
N LYS A 249 -35.35 3.38 -10.14
CA LYS A 249 -35.78 2.43 -11.16
C LYS A 249 -36.16 1.09 -10.55
N GLU A 250 -35.34 0.54 -9.70
CA GLU A 250 -35.57 -0.79 -9.09
C GLU A 250 -36.81 -0.79 -8.17
N ILE A 251 -37.06 0.29 -7.41
CA ILE A 251 -38.30 0.47 -6.62
C ILE A 251 -39.51 0.56 -7.54
N THR A 252 -39.39 1.24 -8.70
CA THR A 252 -40.46 1.32 -9.69
C THR A 252 -40.76 -0.05 -10.28
N ASP A 253 -39.72 -0.81 -10.67
CA ASP A 253 -39.85 -2.17 -11.22
C ASP A 253 -40.46 -3.12 -10.16
N MET A 254 -40.06 -3.02 -8.90
CA MET A 254 -40.66 -3.75 -7.79
C MET A 254 -42.15 -3.42 -7.64
N SER A 255 -42.52 -2.15 -7.69
CA SER A 255 -43.92 -1.73 -7.60
C SER A 255 -44.76 -2.26 -8.76
N VAL A 256 -44.22 -2.23 -9.98
CA VAL A 256 -44.91 -2.81 -11.15
C VAL A 256 -45.05 -4.32 -11.01
N ASN A 257 -44.07 -5.02 -10.47
CA ASN A 257 -44.15 -6.46 -10.24
C ASN A 257 -45.13 -6.82 -9.10
N GLN A 258 -45.26 -5.99 -8.07
CA GLN A 258 -46.32 -6.11 -7.06
C GLN A 258 -47.74 -5.97 -7.67
N ILE A 259 -47.94 -5.00 -8.57
CA ILE A 259 -49.20 -4.84 -9.29
C ILE A 259 -49.49 -6.07 -10.19
N LYS A 260 -48.48 -6.58 -10.90
CA LYS A 260 -48.62 -7.80 -11.71
C LYS A 260 -48.99 -9.01 -10.85
N GLN A 261 -48.40 -9.16 -9.68
CA GLN A 261 -48.69 -10.22 -8.71
C GLN A 261 -50.15 -10.15 -8.22
N GLN A 262 -50.60 -8.96 -7.80
CA GLN A 262 -51.96 -8.73 -7.38
C GLN A 262 -52.97 -8.99 -8.50
N THR A 263 -52.68 -8.53 -9.71
CA THR A 263 -53.51 -8.74 -10.90
C THR A 263 -53.60 -10.23 -11.24
N ALA A 264 -52.49 -10.96 -11.18
CA ALA A 264 -52.46 -12.41 -11.39
C ALA A 264 -53.31 -13.18 -10.36
N LEU A 265 -53.24 -12.78 -9.10
CA LEU A 265 -54.10 -13.30 -8.02
C LEU A 265 -55.60 -13.03 -8.32
N ALA A 266 -55.95 -11.80 -8.70
CA ALA A 266 -57.34 -11.43 -9.06
C ALA A 266 -57.84 -12.26 -10.25
N MET A 267 -57.01 -12.45 -11.28
CA MET A 267 -57.36 -13.29 -12.43
C MET A 267 -57.54 -14.75 -12.06
N MET A 268 -56.70 -15.31 -11.16
CA MET A 268 -56.90 -16.67 -10.65
C MET A 268 -58.20 -16.82 -9.87
N ALA A 269 -58.52 -15.86 -9.01
CA ALA A 269 -59.79 -15.86 -8.28
C ALA A 269 -61.02 -15.74 -9.20
N GLN A 270 -60.92 -14.92 -10.26
CA GLN A 270 -61.98 -14.79 -11.25
C GLN A 270 -62.15 -16.07 -12.07
N ALA A 271 -61.05 -16.74 -12.45
CA ALA A 271 -61.08 -18.00 -13.18
C ALA A 271 -61.71 -19.14 -12.31
N GLN A 272 -61.40 -19.16 -10.99
CA GLN A 272 -62.01 -20.08 -10.06
C GLN A 272 -63.52 -19.85 -9.89
N SER A 273 -64.00 -18.62 -9.75
CA SER A 273 -65.41 -18.30 -9.64
C SER A 273 -66.17 -18.68 -10.91
N LEU A 274 -65.58 -18.43 -12.10
CA LEU A 274 -66.15 -18.83 -13.35
C LEU A 274 -66.25 -20.38 -13.49
N SER A 275 -65.27 -21.08 -13.02
CA SER A 275 -65.26 -22.56 -12.97
C SER A 275 -66.40 -23.08 -12.09
N GLN A 276 -66.60 -22.51 -10.92
CA GLN A 276 -67.72 -22.87 -10.02
C GLN A 276 -69.07 -22.61 -10.66
N THR A 277 -69.25 -21.45 -11.31
CA THR A 277 -70.49 -21.07 -11.99
C THR A 277 -70.80 -22.06 -13.12
N ILE A 278 -69.82 -22.42 -13.94
CA ILE A 278 -69.99 -23.44 -14.98
C ILE A 278 -70.38 -24.80 -14.38
N PHE A 279 -69.79 -25.18 -13.29
CA PHE A 279 -70.11 -26.44 -12.61
C PHE A 279 -71.52 -26.45 -12.08
N GLN A 280 -72.01 -25.38 -11.50
CA GLN A 280 -73.39 -25.19 -11.05
C GLN A 280 -74.39 -25.19 -12.21
N MET A 281 -74.07 -24.57 -13.37
CA MET A 281 -74.92 -24.64 -14.56
C MET A 281 -75.05 -26.04 -15.10
N LEU A 282 -73.99 -26.83 -15.08
CA LEU A 282 -73.99 -28.23 -15.52
C LEU A 282 -74.76 -29.13 -14.56
N GLN A 283 -74.81 -28.85 -13.26
CA GLN A 283 -75.64 -29.55 -12.27
C GLN A 283 -77.13 -29.24 -12.37
N ASN A 284 -77.47 -27.97 -12.69
CA ASN A 284 -78.87 -27.58 -12.87
C ASN A 284 -79.51 -27.99 -14.20
N HIS A 285 -78.75 -28.54 -15.10
CA HIS A 285 -79.21 -29.04 -16.42
C HIS A 285 -79.32 -30.57 -16.50
N ARG A 286 -79.27 -31.24 -15.35
CA ARG A 286 -79.52 -32.68 -15.19
C ARG A 286 -80.80 -32.87 -14.40
#